data_da9655fb76d597a89352c1af10b956a5
#
_entry.id   da9655fb76d597a89352c1af10b956a5
#
_cell.length_a   1.000
_cell.length_b   1.000
_cell.length_c   1.000
_cell.angle_alpha   90.00
_cell.angle_beta   90.00
_cell.angle_gamma   90.00
#
_symmetry.space_group_name_H-M   'P 1'
#
loop_
_entity.id
_entity.type
_entity.pdbx_description
1 polymer ?
#
loop_
_entity_poly.entity_id
_entity_poly.type
_entity_poly.pdbx_seq_one_letter_code
_entity_poly.pdbx_strand_id
1 'polypeptide(L)'
;QDNKKIVAILDAQAQLEKDLEMYEDTWARFLNGDTTVINKERFQEDVVVVTANGDLVGIKACKDYYMNFLNGFSDIEFTIPEVIGQGDRLVKHWNFKGTHTGEFFGMPASGNKLNLSGTTLVTIIDGKIAKEHDFFDMMSMITQLESGDVNADGTKPEVF
;
A
#
# COMPACT_ATOMS: atom_id res chain seq x y z
N GLN A 1 34.59 7.48 21.17
CA GLN A 1 33.31 6.75 21.36
C GLN A 1 32.12 7.58 20.97
N ASP A 2 32.03 8.87 21.32
CA ASP A 2 30.89 9.73 21.00
C ASP A 2 30.77 9.99 19.51
N ASN A 3 31.88 10.15 18.78
CA ASN A 3 31.88 10.34 17.33
C ASN A 3 31.33 9.12 16.59
N LYS A 4 31.64 7.91 17.06
CA LYS A 4 31.10 6.68 16.44
C LYS A 4 29.58 6.56 16.64
N LYS A 5 29.08 6.97 17.81
CA LYS A 5 27.63 6.99 18.07
C LYS A 5 26.90 8.00 17.20
N ILE A 6 27.48 9.18 17.04
CA ILE A 6 26.91 10.23 16.18
C ILE A 6 26.85 9.77 14.73
N VAL A 7 27.95 9.19 14.23
CA VAL A 7 28.01 8.66 12.85
C VAL A 7 26.95 7.55 12.65
N ALA A 8 26.81 6.63 13.61
CA ALA A 8 25.82 5.56 13.52
C ALA A 8 24.38 6.11 13.48
N ILE A 9 24.08 7.16 14.28
CA ILE A 9 22.76 7.81 14.26
C ILE A 9 22.51 8.48 12.91
N LEU A 10 23.48 9.20 12.37
CA LEU A 10 23.36 9.88 11.08
C LEU A 10 23.22 8.87 9.93
N ASP A 11 23.95 7.76 9.98
CA ASP A 11 23.85 6.70 8.97
C ASP A 11 22.48 6.03 9.00
N ALA A 12 21.95 5.75 10.22
CA ALA A 12 20.62 5.19 10.40
C ALA A 12 19.52 6.13 9.86
N GLN A 13 19.67 7.43 10.12
CA GLN A 13 18.72 8.43 9.61
C GLN A 13 18.78 8.53 8.08
N ALA A 14 19.99 8.55 7.50
CA ALA A 14 20.16 8.58 6.06
C ALA A 14 19.58 7.32 5.39
N GLN A 15 19.75 6.16 6.01
CA GLN A 15 19.16 4.91 5.51
C GLN A 15 17.64 4.95 5.58
N LEU A 16 17.06 5.45 6.67
CA LEU A 16 15.61 5.62 6.81
C LEU A 16 15.05 6.53 5.72
N GLU A 17 15.70 7.66 5.44
CA GLU A 17 15.28 8.57 4.38
C GLU A 17 15.26 7.90 3.01
N LYS A 18 16.28 7.10 2.70
CA LYS A 18 16.33 6.32 1.46
C LYS A 18 15.22 5.28 1.39
N ASP A 19 14.96 4.60 2.50
CA ASP A 19 13.90 3.59 2.59
C ASP A 19 12.53 4.21 2.38
N LEU A 20 12.26 5.36 3.00
CA LEU A 20 11.02 6.11 2.82
C LEU A 20 10.81 6.51 1.37
N GLU A 21 11.84 7.07 0.74
CA GLU A 21 11.80 7.52 -0.65
C GLU A 21 11.58 6.33 -1.61
N MET A 22 12.31 5.25 -1.44
CA MET A 22 12.13 4.01 -2.22
C MET A 22 10.73 3.48 -2.06
N TYR A 23 10.21 3.44 -0.85
CA TYR A 23 8.88 2.90 -0.54
C TYR A 23 7.77 3.72 -1.20
N GLU A 24 7.80 5.04 -1.04
CA GLU A 24 6.82 5.93 -1.69
C GLU A 24 6.88 5.80 -3.22
N ASP A 25 8.08 5.82 -3.79
CA ASP A 25 8.28 5.69 -5.23
C ASP A 25 7.71 4.36 -5.76
N THR A 26 7.93 3.27 -5.05
CA THR A 26 7.44 1.95 -5.44
C THR A 26 5.93 1.92 -5.58
N TRP A 27 5.20 2.37 -4.57
CA TRP A 27 3.74 2.28 -4.59
C TRP A 27 3.09 3.34 -5.48
N ALA A 28 3.69 4.53 -5.58
CA ALA A 28 3.22 5.55 -6.51
C ALA A 28 3.31 5.05 -7.97
N ARG A 29 4.43 4.43 -8.33
CA ARG A 29 4.61 3.85 -9.66
C ARG A 29 3.68 2.68 -9.93
N PHE A 30 3.58 1.76 -8.96
CA PHE A 30 2.75 0.57 -9.11
C PHE A 30 1.29 0.95 -9.37
N LEU A 31 0.73 1.83 -8.57
CA LEU A 31 -0.68 2.22 -8.71
C LEU A 31 -0.91 3.19 -9.86
N ASN A 32 0.15 3.70 -10.49
CA ASN A 32 0.10 4.41 -11.76
C ASN A 32 0.32 3.49 -12.98
N GLY A 33 0.38 2.18 -12.75
CA GLY A 33 0.42 1.16 -13.80
C GLY A 33 1.79 0.52 -14.06
N ASP A 34 2.85 0.95 -13.39
CA ASP A 34 4.17 0.32 -13.53
C ASP A 34 4.26 -0.93 -12.65
N THR A 35 3.89 -2.06 -13.23
CA THR A 35 3.91 -3.35 -12.51
C THR A 35 5.30 -3.94 -12.32
N THR A 36 6.32 -3.37 -12.96
CA THR A 36 7.70 -3.89 -12.90
C THR A 36 8.38 -3.58 -11.57
N VAL A 37 7.86 -2.63 -10.79
CA VAL A 37 8.47 -2.20 -9.53
C VAL A 37 8.37 -3.23 -8.41
N ILE A 38 7.45 -4.20 -8.50
CA ILE A 38 7.42 -5.32 -7.55
C ILE A 38 8.40 -6.37 -8.05
N ASN A 39 9.65 -6.22 -7.64
CA ASN A 39 10.79 -6.97 -8.13
C ASN A 39 11.79 -7.24 -6.99
N LYS A 40 12.82 -8.04 -7.26
CA LYS A 40 13.81 -8.44 -6.27
C LYS A 40 14.77 -7.31 -5.84
N GLU A 41 14.83 -6.22 -6.59
CA GLU A 41 15.62 -5.06 -6.22
C GLU A 41 14.96 -4.23 -5.12
N ARG A 42 13.61 -4.26 -5.04
CA ARG A 42 12.82 -3.48 -4.08
C ARG A 42 12.18 -4.31 -2.98
N PHE A 43 12.05 -5.62 -3.20
CA PHE A 43 11.38 -6.55 -2.27
C PHE A 43 12.31 -7.69 -1.89
N GLN A 44 12.24 -8.13 -0.65
CA GLN A 44 12.86 -9.39 -0.24
C GLN A 44 12.19 -10.56 -0.98
N GLU A 45 12.95 -11.58 -1.34
CA GLU A 45 12.42 -12.75 -2.05
C GLU A 45 11.33 -13.46 -1.24
N ASP A 46 11.41 -13.40 0.08
CA ASP A 46 10.45 -13.97 1.01
C ASP A 46 9.51 -12.91 1.62
N VAL A 47 9.27 -11.82 0.91
CA VAL A 47 8.36 -10.77 1.36
C VAL A 47 7.02 -11.35 1.80
N VAL A 48 6.47 -10.84 2.89
CA VAL A 48 5.20 -11.29 3.46
C VAL A 48 4.15 -10.19 3.31
N VAL A 49 2.99 -10.56 2.76
CA VAL A 49 1.79 -9.73 2.82
C VAL A 49 0.84 -10.37 3.82
N VAL A 50 0.55 -9.66 4.89
CA VAL A 50 -0.38 -10.11 5.93
C VAL A 50 -1.80 -9.80 5.47
N THR A 51 -2.64 -10.82 5.39
CA THR A 51 -4.05 -10.67 5.01
C THR A 51 -4.97 -11.30 6.05
N ALA A 52 -6.26 -10.96 5.97
CA ALA A 52 -7.28 -11.55 6.84
C ALA A 52 -7.38 -13.08 6.69
N ASN A 53 -6.97 -13.62 5.55
CA ASN A 53 -7.01 -15.05 5.24
C ASN A 53 -5.66 -15.76 5.43
N GLY A 54 -4.70 -15.09 6.06
CA GLY A 54 -3.36 -15.62 6.29
C GLY A 54 -2.29 -14.85 5.54
N ASP A 55 -1.05 -15.28 5.74
CA ASP A 55 0.12 -14.63 5.15
C ASP A 55 0.39 -15.16 3.74
N LEU A 56 0.64 -14.24 2.81
CA LEU A 56 1.14 -14.54 1.49
C LEU A 56 2.65 -14.34 1.48
N VAL A 57 3.40 -15.28 0.96
CA VAL A 57 4.87 -15.25 0.99
C VAL A 57 5.44 -15.27 -0.41
N GLY A 58 6.39 -14.38 -0.67
CA GLY A 58 7.13 -14.30 -1.91
C GLY A 58 6.69 -13.16 -2.82
N ILE A 59 7.59 -12.77 -3.73
CA ILE A 59 7.38 -11.63 -4.63
C ILE A 59 6.19 -11.87 -5.56
N LYS A 60 6.07 -13.07 -6.10
CA LYS A 60 4.94 -13.41 -6.99
C LYS A 60 3.60 -13.28 -6.27
N ALA A 61 3.49 -13.86 -5.07
CA ALA A 61 2.27 -13.79 -4.28
C ALA A 61 1.92 -12.35 -3.89
N CYS A 62 2.93 -11.56 -3.52
CA CYS A 62 2.78 -10.14 -3.24
C CYS A 62 2.24 -9.38 -4.46
N LYS A 63 2.86 -9.58 -5.60
CA LYS A 63 2.44 -8.93 -6.86
C LYS A 63 1.03 -9.33 -7.25
N ASP A 64 0.71 -10.62 -7.23
CA ASP A 64 -0.62 -11.13 -7.59
C ASP A 64 -1.70 -10.53 -6.67
N TYR A 65 -1.40 -10.39 -5.37
CA TYR A 65 -2.33 -9.76 -4.42
C TYR A 65 -2.62 -8.31 -4.79
N TYR A 66 -1.60 -7.49 -4.99
CA TYR A 66 -1.79 -6.08 -5.28
C TYR A 66 -2.28 -5.80 -6.71
N MET A 67 -2.07 -6.74 -7.64
CA MET A 67 -2.64 -6.65 -8.98
C MET A 67 -4.18 -6.61 -8.97
N ASN A 68 -4.83 -7.12 -7.94
CA ASN A 68 -6.28 -7.00 -7.80
C ASN A 68 -6.75 -5.54 -7.84
N PHE A 69 -5.96 -4.62 -7.30
CA PHE A 69 -6.30 -3.19 -7.31
C PHE A 69 -6.23 -2.60 -8.72
N LEU A 70 -5.19 -2.94 -9.48
CA LEU A 70 -5.05 -2.47 -10.86
C LEU A 70 -6.08 -3.10 -11.80
N ASN A 71 -6.38 -4.37 -11.61
CA ASN A 71 -7.33 -5.10 -12.45
C ASN A 71 -8.79 -4.75 -12.09
N GLY A 72 -9.05 -4.45 -10.83
CA GLY A 72 -10.39 -4.19 -10.31
C GLY A 72 -10.87 -2.76 -10.54
N PHE A 73 -9.97 -1.82 -10.68
CA PHE A 73 -10.32 -0.40 -10.69
C PHE A 73 -9.74 0.34 -11.88
N SER A 74 -10.51 1.31 -12.38
CA SER A 74 -10.07 2.33 -13.32
C SER A 74 -10.12 3.70 -12.64
N ASP A 75 -9.57 4.71 -13.30
CA ASP A 75 -9.52 6.09 -12.78
C ASP A 75 -8.91 6.16 -11.38
N ILE A 76 -7.84 5.37 -11.16
CA ILE A 76 -7.21 5.26 -9.84
C ILE A 76 -6.51 6.57 -9.48
N GLU A 77 -6.87 7.09 -8.31
CA GLU A 77 -6.15 8.17 -7.63
C GLU A 77 -5.63 7.63 -6.32
N PHE A 78 -4.32 7.47 -6.25
CA PHE A 78 -3.65 6.97 -5.06
C PHE A 78 -2.71 8.04 -4.51
N THR A 79 -2.87 8.36 -3.22
CA THR A 79 -2.02 9.32 -2.53
C THR A 79 -1.49 8.73 -1.24
N ILE A 80 -0.29 9.16 -0.86
CA ILE A 80 0.32 8.86 0.44
C ILE A 80 0.51 10.19 1.16
N PRO A 81 -0.53 10.66 1.92
CA PRO A 81 -0.42 11.94 2.63
C PRO A 81 0.70 11.98 3.65
N GLU A 82 1.02 10.83 4.25
CA GLU A 82 2.02 10.78 5.30
C GLU A 82 2.69 9.40 5.34
N VAL A 83 4.00 9.43 5.49
CA VAL A 83 4.81 8.25 5.79
C VAL A 83 5.77 8.62 6.92
N ILE A 84 5.82 7.80 7.96
CA ILE A 84 6.73 7.96 9.07
C ILE A 84 7.48 6.65 9.32
N GLY A 85 8.64 6.73 9.93
CA GLY A 85 9.41 5.53 10.20
C GLY A 85 10.40 5.69 11.32
N GLN A 86 10.82 4.54 11.84
CA GLN A 86 11.88 4.43 12.82
C GLN A 86 12.58 3.07 12.64
N GLY A 87 13.89 3.12 12.42
CA GLY A 87 14.66 1.90 12.16
C GLY A 87 14.21 1.20 10.90
N ASP A 88 13.81 -0.05 11.02
CA ASP A 88 13.34 -0.91 9.92
C ASP A 88 11.81 -0.92 9.75
N ARG A 89 11.10 -0.04 10.46
CA ARG A 89 9.64 -0.01 10.48
C ARG A 89 9.12 1.30 9.92
N LEU A 90 8.17 1.20 8.98
CA LEU A 90 7.48 2.34 8.40
C LEU A 90 5.98 2.21 8.62
N VAL A 91 5.28 3.33 8.73
CA VAL A 91 3.83 3.40 8.66
C VAL A 91 3.46 4.39 7.57
N LYS A 92 2.69 3.92 6.62
CA LYS A 92 2.15 4.72 5.52
C LYS A 92 0.68 4.98 5.78
N HIS A 93 0.27 6.25 5.74
CA HIS A 93 -1.14 6.62 5.58
C HIS A 93 -1.41 6.81 4.10
N TRP A 94 -2.44 6.16 3.58
CA TRP A 94 -2.78 6.21 2.16
C TRP A 94 -4.26 6.47 1.93
N ASN A 95 -4.56 6.99 0.74
CA ASN A 95 -5.91 7.13 0.24
C ASN A 95 -6.00 6.57 -1.16
N PHE A 96 -7.01 5.75 -1.41
CA PHE A 96 -7.27 5.09 -2.68
C PHE A 96 -8.65 5.44 -3.18
N LYS A 97 -8.74 5.97 -4.40
CA LYS A 97 -10.00 6.20 -5.10
C LYS A 97 -9.95 5.51 -6.44
N GLY A 98 -11.09 4.99 -6.86
CA GLY A 98 -11.22 4.37 -8.18
C GLY A 98 -12.65 3.97 -8.48
N THR A 99 -12.89 3.54 -9.72
CA THR A 99 -14.16 3.00 -10.17
C THR A 99 -14.01 1.50 -10.35
N HIS A 100 -14.92 0.72 -9.76
CA HIS A 100 -14.90 -0.74 -9.79
C HIS A 100 -15.38 -1.25 -11.15
N THR A 101 -14.46 -1.35 -12.10
CA THR A 101 -14.73 -1.71 -13.49
C THR A 101 -14.23 -3.09 -13.89
N GLY A 102 -13.51 -3.76 -13.01
CA GLY A 102 -13.02 -5.13 -13.22
C GLY A 102 -13.26 -6.00 -11.99
N GLU A 103 -12.90 -7.27 -12.09
CA GLU A 103 -13.00 -8.19 -10.97
C GLU A 103 -12.00 -7.79 -9.87
N PHE A 104 -12.47 -7.73 -8.62
CA PHE A 104 -11.66 -7.38 -7.46
C PHE A 104 -11.85 -8.43 -6.37
N PHE A 105 -10.81 -9.21 -6.09
CA PHE A 105 -10.83 -10.35 -5.15
C PHE A 105 -12.07 -11.25 -5.34
N GLY A 106 -12.35 -11.62 -6.60
CA GLY A 106 -13.49 -12.46 -6.95
C GLY A 106 -14.83 -11.73 -7.05
N MET A 107 -14.92 -10.47 -6.67
CA MET A 107 -16.14 -9.67 -6.81
C MET A 107 -16.25 -9.11 -8.24
N PRO A 108 -17.35 -9.42 -8.95
CA PRO A 108 -17.58 -8.85 -10.29
C PRO A 108 -17.66 -7.32 -10.24
N ALA A 109 -17.29 -6.68 -11.34
CA ALA A 109 -17.37 -5.23 -11.48
C ALA A 109 -18.76 -4.71 -11.15
N SER A 110 -18.84 -3.80 -10.18
CA SER A 110 -20.10 -3.16 -9.77
C SER A 110 -20.37 -1.84 -10.47
N GLY A 111 -19.33 -1.23 -11.06
CA GLY A 111 -19.41 0.12 -11.59
C GLY A 111 -19.41 1.23 -10.53
N ASN A 112 -19.38 0.88 -9.26
CA ASN A 112 -19.40 1.82 -8.15
C ASN A 112 -18.03 2.43 -7.89
N LYS A 113 -18.03 3.60 -7.28
CA LYS A 113 -16.80 4.29 -6.88
C LYS A 113 -16.39 3.88 -5.49
N LEU A 114 -15.08 3.75 -5.30
CA LEU A 114 -14.46 3.50 -4.00
C LEU A 114 -13.65 4.73 -3.58
N ASN A 115 -13.81 5.11 -2.32
CA ASN A 115 -12.94 6.06 -1.64
C ASN A 115 -12.55 5.46 -0.30
N LEU A 116 -11.32 4.97 -0.20
CA LEU A 116 -10.86 4.20 0.94
C LEU A 116 -9.57 4.81 1.48
N SER A 117 -9.51 4.98 2.78
CA SER A 117 -8.29 5.37 3.49
C SER A 117 -7.82 4.22 4.38
N GLY A 118 -6.52 4.11 4.54
CA GLY A 118 -5.96 3.12 5.42
C GLY A 118 -4.54 3.46 5.82
N THR A 119 -3.97 2.56 6.61
CA THR A 119 -2.58 2.60 6.99
C THR A 119 -1.93 1.24 6.71
N THR A 120 -0.66 1.27 6.37
CA THR A 120 0.12 0.05 6.15
C THR A 120 1.32 0.07 7.08
N LEU A 121 1.47 -1.01 7.83
CA LEU A 121 2.64 -1.26 8.64
C LEU A 121 3.65 -2.04 7.80
N VAL A 122 4.86 -1.50 7.67
CA VAL A 122 5.88 -1.99 6.75
C VAL A 122 7.14 -2.35 7.51
N THR A 123 7.79 -3.44 7.11
CA THR A 123 9.14 -3.77 7.54
C THR A 123 10.06 -3.71 6.33
N ILE A 124 11.19 -3.00 6.48
CA ILE A 124 12.24 -2.92 5.46
C ILE A 124 13.50 -3.51 6.02
N ILE A 125 14.08 -4.46 5.28
CA ILE A 125 15.32 -5.14 5.65
C ILE A 125 16.31 -4.99 4.51
N ASP A 126 17.50 -4.50 4.82
CA ASP A 126 18.57 -4.29 3.84
C ASP A 126 18.12 -3.47 2.61
N GLY A 127 17.34 -2.42 2.87
CA GLY A 127 16.84 -1.53 1.82
C GLY A 127 15.72 -2.11 0.95
N LYS A 128 15.13 -3.24 1.34
CA LYS A 128 14.07 -3.92 0.60
C LYS A 128 12.84 -4.13 1.47
N ILE A 129 11.69 -4.06 0.84
CA ILE A 129 10.40 -4.30 1.50
C ILE A 129 10.30 -5.77 1.87
N ALA A 130 10.16 -6.06 3.16
CA ALA A 130 10.11 -7.42 3.70
C ALA A 130 8.71 -7.82 4.18
N LYS A 131 7.88 -6.85 4.56
CA LYS A 131 6.53 -7.13 5.06
C LYS A 131 5.61 -5.94 4.84
N GLU A 132 4.39 -6.25 4.42
CA GLU A 132 3.29 -5.32 4.23
C GLU A 132 2.08 -5.81 5.04
N HIS A 133 1.49 -4.96 5.85
CA HIS A 133 0.28 -5.26 6.59
C HIS A 133 -0.68 -4.06 6.50
N ASP A 134 -1.68 -4.18 5.64
CA ASP A 134 -2.64 -3.12 5.38
C ASP A 134 -3.78 -3.15 6.39
N PHE A 135 -4.14 -1.98 6.91
CA PHE A 135 -5.27 -1.79 7.81
C PHE A 135 -6.25 -0.80 7.20
N PHE A 136 -7.46 -1.24 6.99
CA PHE A 136 -8.54 -0.40 6.47
C PHE A 136 -9.89 -0.95 6.92
N ASP A 137 -10.93 -0.14 6.77
CA ASP A 137 -12.29 -0.55 7.12
C ASP A 137 -12.89 -1.41 5.99
N MET A 138 -12.87 -2.73 6.19
CA MET A 138 -13.40 -3.70 5.24
C MET A 138 -14.91 -3.52 5.03
N MET A 139 -15.65 -3.19 6.07
CA MET A 139 -17.09 -2.97 5.99
C MET A 139 -17.41 -1.76 5.12
N SER A 140 -16.67 -0.67 5.30
CA SER A 140 -16.81 0.52 4.45
C SER A 140 -16.51 0.21 2.98
N MET A 141 -15.45 -0.56 2.72
CA MET A 141 -15.10 -0.98 1.36
C MET A 141 -16.23 -1.78 0.71
N ILE A 142 -16.71 -2.80 1.38
CA ILE A 142 -17.77 -3.66 0.86
C ILE A 142 -19.05 -2.86 0.62
N THR A 143 -19.45 -2.01 1.56
CA THR A 143 -20.63 -1.16 1.44
C THR A 143 -20.56 -0.25 0.23
N GLN A 144 -19.42 0.40 0.01
CA GLN A 144 -19.22 1.27 -1.15
C GLN A 144 -19.30 0.49 -2.46
N LEU A 145 -18.71 -0.70 -2.52
CA LEU A 145 -18.70 -1.51 -3.73
C LEU A 145 -20.07 -2.12 -4.05
N GLU A 146 -20.85 -2.49 -3.04
CA GLU A 146 -22.17 -3.12 -3.24
C GLU A 146 -23.29 -2.11 -3.44
N SER A 147 -23.30 -1.01 -2.68
CA SER A 147 -24.43 -0.06 -2.66
C SER A 147 -24.17 1.25 -3.39
N GLY A 148 -22.92 1.51 -3.81
CA GLY A 148 -22.56 2.79 -4.43
C GLY A 148 -22.67 3.97 -3.47
N ASP A 149 -22.47 3.75 -2.17
CA ASP A 149 -22.61 4.74 -1.10
C ASP A 149 -21.41 5.72 -1.05
N VAL A 150 -21.14 6.34 -2.18
CA VAL A 150 -20.08 7.33 -2.39
C VAL A 150 -20.66 8.45 -3.26
N ASN A 151 -20.40 9.69 -2.90
CA ASN A 151 -20.83 10.85 -3.69
C ASN A 151 -20.16 10.84 -5.09
N ALA A 152 -20.74 11.58 -6.03
CA ALA A 152 -20.25 11.63 -7.41
C ALA A 152 -18.79 12.13 -7.54
N ASP A 153 -18.31 12.92 -6.58
CA ASP A 153 -16.94 13.41 -6.49
C ASP A 153 -15.98 12.41 -5.81
N GLY A 154 -16.47 11.24 -5.41
CA GLY A 154 -15.70 10.21 -4.72
C GLY A 154 -15.60 10.40 -3.21
N THR A 155 -16.29 11.39 -2.64
CA THR A 155 -16.36 11.57 -1.19
C THR A 155 -17.40 10.65 -0.57
N LYS A 156 -17.20 10.27 0.69
CA LYS A 156 -18.22 9.51 1.42
C LYS A 156 -19.33 10.45 1.84
N PRO A 157 -20.60 9.98 1.79
CA PRO A 157 -21.68 10.74 2.41
C PRO A 157 -21.39 10.90 3.90
N GLU A 158 -21.84 12.02 4.44
CA GLU A 158 -21.75 12.26 5.89
C GLU A 158 -22.61 11.21 6.61
N VAL A 159 -21.95 10.45 7.50
CA VAL A 159 -22.61 9.46 8.34
C VAL A 159 -22.62 9.98 9.77
N PHE A 160 -23.77 9.98 10.37
CA PHE A 160 -23.96 10.45 11.72
C PHE A 160 -23.44 9.46 12.77
#